data_baac168ae6dbc29bac5931e8f32548e5
#
_entry.id   baac168ae6dbc29bac5931e8f32548e5
#
_cell.length_a   1.000
_cell.length_b   1.000
_cell.length_c   1.000
_cell.angle_alpha   90.00
_cell.angle_beta   90.00
_cell.angle_gamma   90.00
#
_symmetry.space_group_name_H-M   'P 1'
#
loop_
_entity.id
_entity.type
_entity.pdbx_description
1 polymer ?
#
loop_
_entity_poly.entity_id
_entity_poly.type
_entity_poly.pdbx_seq_one_letter_code
_entity_poly.pdbx_strand_id
1 'polypeptide(L)'
;FILAILMALLSLPESGYAAVPFFTVINDTIRRVVIYFDANETNVNPCCKGNKEAIIALDSLLSGNSDTKYITALNVVSFVSPDGGESYNKSLVTKRNNSIKEFLRRYELVNNVDKIHFCSKGEDWLEFRKLVASDTNLPDREEVLMLIDYHKDDIAKRKQLLRKLNRGAAYRYMVRNVFPELRRSVITIVGETGIIDREAFEPVSSVSGLFVS
;
A
#
# COMPACT_ATOMS: atom_id res chain seq x y z
N PHE A 1 -8.58 18.38 -15.43
CA PHE A 1 -7.33 17.59 -15.40
C PHE A 1 -7.12 16.89 -14.04
N ILE A 2 -7.27 17.61 -12.91
CA ILE A 2 -7.10 17.06 -11.54
C ILE A 2 -8.19 16.01 -11.22
N LEU A 3 -9.42 16.19 -11.70
CA LEU A 3 -10.52 15.24 -11.52
C LEU A 3 -10.29 13.93 -12.29
N ALA A 4 -9.65 14.00 -13.47
CA ALA A 4 -9.32 12.81 -14.26
C ALA A 4 -8.20 11.96 -13.61
N ILE A 5 -7.26 12.59 -12.92
CA ILE A 5 -6.18 11.89 -12.19
C ILE A 5 -6.77 11.18 -10.95
N LEU A 6 -7.74 11.79 -10.28
CA LEU A 6 -8.44 11.17 -9.14
C LEU A 6 -9.29 9.97 -9.58
N MET A 7 -9.90 10.04 -10.78
CA MET A 7 -10.67 8.92 -11.36
C MET A 7 -9.79 7.78 -11.85
N ALA A 8 -8.58 8.05 -12.36
CA ALA A 8 -7.61 7.01 -12.74
C ALA A 8 -7.11 6.18 -11.54
N LEU A 9 -7.21 6.72 -10.32
CA LEU A 9 -6.91 6.00 -9.08
C LEU A 9 -8.02 5.02 -8.66
N LEU A 10 -9.24 5.12 -9.24
CA LEU A 10 -10.39 4.30 -8.93
C LEU A 10 -10.66 3.17 -9.93
N SER A 11 -10.02 3.21 -11.11
CA SER A 11 -10.22 2.20 -12.16
C SER A 11 -8.94 1.37 -12.38
N LEU A 12 -8.57 0.55 -11.40
CA LEU A 12 -7.58 -0.51 -11.62
C LEU A 12 -8.32 -1.77 -12.13
N PRO A 13 -7.77 -2.49 -13.12
CA PRO A 13 -8.40 -3.70 -13.63
C PRO A 13 -8.52 -4.77 -12.55
N GLU A 14 -9.69 -5.38 -12.46
CA GLU A 14 -9.98 -6.53 -11.60
C GLU A 14 -9.35 -7.79 -12.19
N SER A 15 -8.06 -8.01 -12.00
CA SER A 15 -7.48 -9.31 -12.37
C SER A 15 -6.37 -9.73 -11.43
N GLY A 16 -6.62 -10.85 -10.76
CA GLY A 16 -5.63 -11.72 -10.14
C GLY A 16 -4.78 -11.08 -9.04
N TYR A 17 -5.08 -11.38 -7.76
CA TYR A 17 -4.29 -10.88 -6.62
C TYR A 17 -2.90 -11.50 -6.57
N ALA A 18 -1.97 -10.87 -7.27
CA ALA A 18 -0.59 -10.83 -6.79
C ALA A 18 -0.54 -9.83 -5.63
N ALA A 19 0.24 -10.09 -4.59
CA ALA A 19 0.56 -9.09 -3.56
C ALA A 19 0.88 -7.75 -4.25
N VAL A 20 0.31 -6.64 -3.75
CA VAL A 20 0.56 -5.33 -4.36
C VAL A 20 2.07 -5.14 -4.41
N PRO A 21 2.68 -5.04 -5.59
CA PRO A 21 4.13 -4.93 -5.66
C PRO A 21 4.54 -3.66 -4.91
N PHE A 22 5.64 -3.74 -4.17
CA PHE A 22 6.19 -2.61 -3.40
C PHE A 22 6.50 -1.39 -4.29
N PHE A 23 6.64 -1.61 -5.60
CA PHE A 23 6.81 -0.58 -6.61
C PHE A 23 5.98 -0.93 -7.85
N THR A 24 5.26 0.04 -8.40
CA THR A 24 4.47 -0.12 -9.63
C THR A 24 4.57 1.12 -10.49
N VAL A 25 4.90 0.93 -11.76
CA VAL A 25 4.76 1.94 -12.81
C VAL A 25 3.33 1.83 -13.35
N ILE A 26 2.52 2.88 -13.17
CA ILE A 26 1.13 2.90 -13.65
C ILE A 26 1.09 3.43 -15.08
N ASN A 27 1.88 4.45 -15.35
CA ASN A 27 2.13 5.01 -16.68
C ASN A 27 3.41 5.86 -16.63
N ASP A 28 3.77 6.52 -17.70
CA ASP A 28 5.02 7.29 -17.81
C ASP A 28 5.14 8.42 -16.77
N THR A 29 4.04 8.83 -16.16
CA THR A 29 3.97 9.95 -15.21
C THR A 29 3.62 9.55 -13.77
N ILE A 30 3.13 8.33 -13.53
CA ILE A 30 2.67 7.89 -12.22
C ILE A 30 3.46 6.67 -11.75
N ARG A 31 4.05 6.80 -10.56
CA ARG A 31 4.78 5.74 -9.86
C ARG A 31 4.14 5.51 -8.50
N ARG A 32 4.05 4.27 -8.08
CA ARG A 32 3.52 3.90 -6.76
C ARG A 32 4.54 3.08 -6.00
N VAL A 33 4.77 3.47 -4.75
CA VAL A 33 5.63 2.75 -3.81
C VAL A 33 4.84 2.44 -2.56
N VAL A 34 5.01 1.25 -2.01
CA VAL A 34 4.32 0.80 -0.80
C VAL A 34 5.33 0.57 0.31
N ILE A 35 5.13 1.22 1.45
CA ILE A 35 5.88 1.02 2.69
C ILE A 35 5.00 0.26 3.68
N TYR A 36 5.49 -0.86 4.17
CA TYR A 36 4.83 -1.69 5.17
C TYR A 36 5.30 -1.38 6.59
N PHE A 37 4.45 -1.69 7.56
CA PHE A 37 4.73 -1.50 8.97
C PHE A 37 4.49 -2.80 9.75
N ASP A 38 5.36 -3.06 10.70
CA ASP A 38 5.13 -4.10 11.70
C ASP A 38 3.93 -3.76 12.59
N ALA A 39 3.42 -4.77 13.30
CA ALA A 39 2.29 -4.57 14.22
C ALA A 39 2.65 -3.53 15.28
N ASN A 40 1.76 -2.54 15.46
CA ASN A 40 1.91 -1.42 16.40
C ASN A 40 3.11 -0.48 16.13
N GLU A 41 3.90 -0.74 15.11
CA GLU A 41 5.03 0.10 14.75
C GLU A 41 4.61 1.27 13.85
N THR A 42 5.35 2.36 13.97
CA THR A 42 5.15 3.59 13.19
C THR A 42 6.36 3.98 12.36
N ASN A 43 7.54 3.48 12.69
CA ASN A 43 8.78 3.82 12.01
C ASN A 43 8.90 3.09 10.68
N VAL A 44 9.50 3.75 9.70
CA VAL A 44 9.87 3.14 8.42
C VAL A 44 11.06 2.20 8.68
N ASN A 45 10.78 0.90 8.73
CA ASN A 45 11.78 -0.13 8.98
C ASN A 45 12.20 -0.78 7.66
N PRO A 46 13.48 -0.66 7.21
CA PRO A 46 13.96 -1.30 5.99
C PRO A 46 13.86 -2.83 5.99
N CYS A 47 13.86 -3.45 7.19
CA CYS A 47 13.76 -4.90 7.33
C CYS A 47 12.31 -5.41 7.30
N CYS A 48 11.30 -4.52 7.38
CA CYS A 48 9.91 -4.91 7.20
C CYS A 48 9.68 -5.26 5.73
N LYS A 49 8.82 -6.20 5.50
CA LYS A 49 8.37 -6.77 4.23
C LYS A 49 8.54 -5.86 2.99
N GLY A 50 9.50 -6.14 2.11
CA GLY A 50 9.69 -5.41 0.84
C GLY A 50 10.11 -3.93 0.98
N ASN A 51 10.30 -3.43 2.20
CA ASN A 51 10.64 -2.03 2.43
C ASN A 51 12.03 -1.66 1.91
N LYS A 52 12.98 -2.60 1.94
CA LYS A 52 14.33 -2.36 1.42
C LYS A 52 14.26 -1.97 -0.07
N GLU A 53 13.56 -2.75 -0.85
CA GLU A 53 13.35 -2.53 -2.29
C GLU A 53 12.52 -1.27 -2.55
N ALA A 54 11.48 -1.03 -1.74
CA ALA A 54 10.67 0.17 -1.80
C ALA A 54 11.49 1.44 -1.51
N ILE A 55 12.38 1.40 -0.53
CA ILE A 55 13.27 2.52 -0.19
C ILE A 55 14.27 2.77 -1.33
N ILE A 56 14.86 1.73 -1.90
CA ILE A 56 15.76 1.86 -3.06
C ILE A 56 15.01 2.50 -4.24
N ALA A 57 13.77 2.10 -4.49
CA ALA A 57 12.94 2.70 -5.53
C ALA A 57 12.64 4.18 -5.24
N LEU A 58 12.32 4.54 -3.99
CA LEU A 58 12.14 5.94 -3.57
C LEU A 58 13.43 6.74 -3.73
N ASP A 59 14.56 6.20 -3.31
CA ASP A 59 15.87 6.83 -3.47
C ASP A 59 16.16 7.12 -4.95
N SER A 60 15.94 6.16 -5.83
CA SER A 60 16.10 6.35 -7.28
C SER A 60 15.19 7.43 -7.84
N LEU A 61 13.91 7.44 -7.45
CA LEU A 61 12.91 8.37 -7.98
C LEU A 61 13.07 9.81 -7.44
N LEU A 62 13.51 9.94 -6.18
CA LEU A 62 13.46 11.21 -5.45
C LEU A 62 14.82 11.90 -5.31
N SER A 63 15.95 11.24 -5.65
CA SER A 63 17.29 11.81 -5.56
C SER A 63 17.73 12.59 -6.80
N GLY A 64 16.84 12.84 -7.76
CA GLY A 64 17.14 13.56 -8.99
C GLY A 64 17.97 12.78 -10.03
N ASN A 65 18.26 11.51 -9.76
CA ASN A 65 19.01 10.62 -10.66
C ASN A 65 18.08 9.83 -11.61
N SER A 66 16.77 10.08 -11.56
CA SER A 66 15.78 9.45 -12.41
C SER A 66 15.38 10.36 -13.57
N ASP A 67 14.80 9.76 -14.62
CA ASP A 67 14.23 10.48 -15.75
C ASP A 67 13.01 11.36 -15.36
N THR A 68 12.58 11.32 -14.12
CA THR A 68 11.56 12.19 -13.55
C THR A 68 12.19 13.57 -13.29
N LYS A 69 12.14 14.47 -14.26
CA LYS A 69 12.71 15.82 -14.13
C LYS A 69 11.99 16.67 -13.09
N TYR A 70 10.68 16.50 -12.97
CA TYR A 70 9.87 17.31 -12.05
C TYR A 70 8.79 16.43 -11.41
N ILE A 71 8.70 16.49 -10.09
CA ILE A 71 7.59 15.91 -9.33
C ILE A 71 6.53 16.99 -9.19
N THR A 72 5.33 16.74 -9.73
CA THR A 72 4.22 17.70 -9.72
C THR A 72 3.26 17.47 -8.56
N ALA A 73 3.17 16.23 -8.07
CA ALA A 73 2.38 15.91 -6.89
C ALA A 73 2.89 14.65 -6.19
N LEU A 74 2.67 14.59 -4.89
CA LEU A 74 2.96 13.44 -4.05
C LEU A 74 1.77 13.16 -3.14
N ASN A 75 1.20 11.97 -3.25
CA ASN A 75 0.06 11.55 -2.44
C ASN A 75 0.47 10.37 -1.56
N VAL A 76 0.26 10.51 -0.26
CA VAL A 76 0.51 9.45 0.73
C VAL A 76 -0.81 9.05 1.36
N VAL A 77 -1.18 7.78 1.22
CA VAL A 77 -2.37 7.22 1.83
C VAL A 77 -1.96 6.10 2.77
N SER A 78 -2.23 6.28 4.06
CA SER A 78 -1.86 5.29 5.09
C SER A 78 -3.07 4.53 5.60
N PHE A 79 -2.82 3.26 5.87
CA PHE A 79 -3.81 2.28 6.34
C PHE A 79 -3.31 1.53 7.58
N VAL A 80 -4.26 0.97 8.31
CA VAL A 80 -4.04 0.05 9.43
C VAL A 80 -4.90 -1.19 9.28
N SER A 81 -4.51 -2.27 9.92
CA SER A 81 -5.29 -3.51 10.00
C SER A 81 -6.43 -3.39 11.01
N PRO A 82 -7.52 -4.17 10.85
CA PRO A 82 -8.70 -4.08 11.72
C PRO A 82 -8.54 -4.77 13.09
N ASP A 83 -7.34 -5.19 13.47
CA ASP A 83 -7.08 -5.88 14.75
C ASP A 83 -7.04 -4.94 15.97
N GLY A 84 -6.76 -3.64 15.77
CA GLY A 84 -6.76 -2.64 16.83
C GLY A 84 -8.14 -2.07 17.19
N GLY A 85 -8.24 -1.35 18.29
CA GLY A 85 -9.40 -0.53 18.62
C GLY A 85 -9.49 0.70 17.73
N GLU A 86 -10.67 1.28 17.56
CA GLU A 86 -10.90 2.40 16.62
C GLU A 86 -10.03 3.63 16.97
N SER A 87 -10.08 4.06 18.24
CA SER A 87 -9.30 5.23 18.70
C SER A 87 -7.79 5.00 18.55
N TYR A 88 -7.34 3.79 18.88
CA TYR A 88 -5.95 3.38 18.70
C TYR A 88 -5.54 3.43 17.24
N ASN A 89 -6.34 2.84 16.35
CA ASN A 89 -6.08 2.80 14.92
C ASN A 89 -6.07 4.20 14.28
N LYS A 90 -6.94 5.12 14.72
CA LYS A 90 -6.88 6.53 14.30
C LYS A 90 -5.55 7.19 14.68
N SER A 91 -5.08 6.97 15.91
CA SER A 91 -3.78 7.50 16.37
C SER A 91 -2.62 6.85 15.59
N LEU A 92 -2.66 5.53 15.41
CA LEU A 92 -1.60 4.78 14.74
C LEU A 92 -1.41 5.20 13.28
N VAL A 93 -2.51 5.35 12.52
CA VAL A 93 -2.44 5.77 11.12
C VAL A 93 -1.91 7.19 10.96
N THR A 94 -2.26 8.09 11.88
CA THR A 94 -1.73 9.45 11.91
C THR A 94 -0.23 9.47 12.19
N LYS A 95 0.23 8.67 13.15
CA LYS A 95 1.67 8.55 13.46
C LYS A 95 2.44 7.96 12.27
N ARG A 96 1.90 6.97 11.58
CA ARG A 96 2.50 6.42 10.34
C ARG A 96 2.64 7.48 9.25
N ASN A 97 1.59 8.28 9.02
CA ASN A 97 1.67 9.39 8.08
C ASN A 97 2.79 10.38 8.46
N ASN A 98 2.91 10.72 9.74
CA ASN A 98 3.97 11.61 10.20
C ASN A 98 5.37 10.99 9.96
N SER A 99 5.53 9.70 10.23
CA SER A 99 6.80 9.00 9.97
C SER A 99 7.17 8.97 8.49
N ILE A 100 6.19 8.75 7.60
CA ILE A 100 6.42 8.86 6.15
C ILE A 100 6.78 10.30 5.76
N LYS A 101 6.11 11.29 6.34
CA LYS A 101 6.42 12.70 6.09
C LYS A 101 7.86 13.03 6.47
N GLU A 102 8.30 12.63 7.66
CA GLU A 102 9.69 12.82 8.09
C GLU A 102 10.68 12.06 7.20
N PHE A 103 10.34 10.83 6.83
CA PHE A 103 11.15 10.03 5.92
C PHE A 103 11.32 10.70 4.54
N LEU A 104 10.27 11.29 3.98
CA LEU A 104 10.29 11.93 2.67
C LEU A 104 11.00 13.30 2.66
N ARG A 105 11.04 14.00 3.78
CA ARG A 105 11.72 15.32 3.90
C ARG A 105 13.21 15.29 3.61
N ARG A 106 13.85 14.13 3.67
CA ARG A 106 15.27 13.95 3.35
C ARG A 106 15.57 14.14 1.85
N TYR A 107 14.58 14.12 1.00
CA TYR A 107 14.74 14.32 -0.43
C TYR A 107 14.46 15.77 -0.82
N GLU A 108 15.46 16.42 -1.44
CA GLU A 108 15.34 17.82 -1.86
C GLU A 108 14.20 18.04 -2.86
N LEU A 109 14.01 17.11 -3.80
CA LEU A 109 12.90 17.17 -4.76
C LEU A 109 11.54 17.24 -4.08
N VAL A 110 11.37 16.60 -2.92
CA VAL A 110 10.11 16.61 -2.17
C VAL A 110 9.86 17.99 -1.54
N ASN A 111 10.91 18.70 -1.13
CA ASN A 111 10.79 20.01 -0.53
C ASN A 111 10.29 21.09 -1.51
N ASN A 112 10.45 20.82 -2.81
CA ASN A 112 10.04 21.72 -3.91
C ASN A 112 8.69 21.29 -4.56
N VAL A 113 7.99 20.31 -3.99
CA VAL A 113 6.69 19.87 -4.51
C VAL A 113 5.57 20.72 -3.95
N ASP A 114 4.86 21.45 -4.81
CA ASP A 114 3.75 22.33 -4.43
C ASP A 114 2.54 21.57 -3.86
N LYS A 115 2.38 20.30 -4.25
CA LYS A 115 1.20 19.50 -3.93
C LYS A 115 1.58 18.18 -3.26
N ILE A 116 1.71 18.24 -1.92
CA ILE A 116 1.88 17.03 -1.11
C ILE A 116 0.62 16.81 -0.28
N HIS A 117 -0.01 15.66 -0.46
CA HIS A 117 -1.21 15.27 0.25
C HIS A 117 -0.98 14.05 1.12
N PHE A 118 -1.32 14.16 2.41
CA PHE A 118 -1.30 13.05 3.36
C PHE A 118 -2.72 12.70 3.78
N CYS A 119 -3.12 11.44 3.61
CA CYS A 119 -4.44 10.94 3.97
C CYS A 119 -4.34 9.74 4.91
N SER A 120 -4.96 9.85 6.08
CA SER A 120 -5.13 8.74 7.03
C SER A 120 -6.48 8.08 6.77
N LYS A 121 -6.50 6.96 6.05
CA LYS A 121 -7.74 6.23 5.71
C LYS A 121 -8.23 5.32 6.84
N GLY A 122 -7.35 4.93 7.77
CA GLY A 122 -7.69 4.00 8.83
C GLY A 122 -7.73 2.55 8.34
N GLU A 123 -8.75 1.81 8.73
CA GLU A 123 -8.89 0.39 8.41
C GLU A 123 -9.33 0.18 6.97
N ASP A 124 -8.56 -0.61 6.22
CA ASP A 124 -8.86 -0.93 4.82
C ASP A 124 -9.72 -2.20 4.71
N TRP A 125 -11.01 -2.04 4.96
CA TRP A 125 -11.97 -3.14 4.88
C TRP A 125 -12.19 -3.67 3.47
N LEU A 126 -12.03 -2.81 2.45
CA LEU A 126 -12.16 -3.21 1.06
C LEU A 126 -11.02 -4.16 0.66
N GLU A 127 -9.79 -3.76 0.94
CA GLU A 127 -8.63 -4.59 0.65
C GLU A 127 -8.61 -5.85 1.53
N PHE A 128 -9.03 -5.72 2.80
CA PHE A 128 -9.16 -6.88 3.68
C PHE A 128 -10.11 -7.92 3.09
N ARG A 129 -11.29 -7.49 2.61
CA ARG A 129 -12.23 -8.38 1.94
C ARG A 129 -11.62 -9.09 0.73
N LYS A 130 -10.87 -8.36 -0.09
CA LYS A 130 -10.20 -8.91 -1.27
C LYS A 130 -9.18 -9.97 -0.91
N LEU A 131 -8.32 -9.65 0.06
CA LEU A 131 -7.30 -10.59 0.55
C LEU A 131 -7.94 -11.88 1.09
N VAL A 132 -9.01 -11.76 1.87
CA VAL A 132 -9.76 -12.91 2.37
C VAL A 132 -10.36 -13.73 1.21
N ALA A 133 -10.95 -13.08 0.22
CA ALA A 133 -11.56 -13.77 -0.92
C ALA A 133 -10.54 -14.56 -1.76
N SER A 134 -9.33 -14.05 -1.88
CA SER A 134 -8.25 -14.69 -2.66
C SER A 134 -7.48 -15.76 -1.89
N ASP A 135 -7.54 -15.78 -0.55
CA ASP A 135 -6.77 -16.71 0.27
C ASP A 135 -7.52 -18.03 0.48
N THR A 136 -7.18 -19.02 -0.34
CA THR A 136 -7.78 -20.37 -0.28
C THR A 136 -7.39 -21.16 0.96
N ASN A 137 -6.35 -20.74 1.70
CA ASN A 137 -5.87 -21.42 2.89
C ASN A 137 -6.49 -20.85 4.19
N LEU A 138 -7.26 -19.76 4.08
CA LEU A 138 -7.89 -19.15 5.25
C LEU A 138 -8.97 -20.09 5.80
N PRO A 139 -8.90 -20.51 7.09
CA PRO A 139 -9.97 -21.26 7.72
C PRO A 139 -11.27 -20.45 7.77
N ASP A 140 -12.40 -21.10 7.56
CA ASP A 140 -13.74 -20.49 7.64
C ASP A 140 -13.87 -19.25 6.72
N ARG A 141 -13.23 -19.29 5.55
CA ARG A 141 -13.14 -18.15 4.62
C ARG A 141 -14.50 -17.57 4.25
N GLU A 142 -15.47 -18.40 3.93
CA GLU A 142 -16.82 -17.95 3.53
C GLU A 142 -17.54 -17.27 4.68
N GLU A 143 -17.42 -17.78 5.90
CA GLU A 143 -17.98 -17.18 7.10
C GLU A 143 -17.30 -15.84 7.43
N VAL A 144 -15.97 -15.74 7.22
CA VAL A 144 -15.23 -14.46 7.35
C VAL A 144 -15.75 -13.44 6.34
N LEU A 145 -15.96 -13.82 5.07
CA LEU A 145 -16.52 -12.95 4.05
C LEU A 145 -17.94 -12.48 4.42
N MET A 146 -18.80 -13.39 4.88
CA MET A 146 -20.14 -13.04 5.36
C MET A 146 -20.08 -12.03 6.51
N LEU A 147 -19.21 -12.22 7.48
CA LEU A 147 -19.05 -11.28 8.60
C LEU A 147 -18.55 -9.90 8.15
N ILE A 148 -17.65 -9.85 7.17
CA ILE A 148 -17.17 -8.60 6.58
C ILE A 148 -18.32 -7.87 5.86
N ASP A 149 -19.15 -8.58 5.13
CA ASP A 149 -20.19 -7.99 4.31
C ASP A 149 -21.46 -7.62 5.11
N TYR A 150 -21.84 -8.43 6.10
CA TYR A 150 -23.10 -8.29 6.81
C TYR A 150 -23.10 -7.19 7.87
N HIS A 151 -21.96 -6.92 8.51
CA HIS A 151 -21.86 -5.95 9.61
C HIS A 151 -21.12 -4.68 9.18
N LYS A 152 -21.42 -4.14 8.01
CA LYS A 152 -20.73 -2.94 7.48
C LYS A 152 -20.91 -1.72 8.37
N ASP A 153 -22.08 -1.58 8.99
CA ASP A 153 -22.43 -0.41 9.80
C ASP A 153 -22.03 -0.54 11.28
N ASP A 154 -21.65 -1.75 11.73
CA ASP A 154 -21.19 -1.99 13.11
C ASP A 154 -19.80 -2.62 13.11
N ILE A 155 -18.79 -1.76 12.99
CA ILE A 155 -17.38 -2.16 12.97
C ILE A 155 -16.97 -2.89 14.25
N ALA A 156 -17.46 -2.47 15.42
CA ALA A 156 -17.10 -3.08 16.67
C ALA A 156 -17.62 -4.52 16.78
N LYS A 157 -18.87 -4.73 16.41
CA LYS A 157 -19.49 -6.06 16.37
C LYS A 157 -18.80 -6.96 15.33
N ARG A 158 -18.53 -6.42 14.12
CA ARG A 158 -17.78 -7.14 13.08
C ARG A 158 -16.46 -7.67 13.59
N LYS A 159 -15.64 -6.82 14.21
CA LYS A 159 -14.35 -7.21 14.81
C LYS A 159 -14.52 -8.25 15.92
N GLN A 160 -15.53 -8.09 16.77
CA GLN A 160 -15.81 -9.05 17.83
C GLN A 160 -16.15 -10.43 17.28
N LEU A 161 -17.01 -10.50 16.26
CA LEU A 161 -17.42 -11.76 15.64
C LEU A 161 -16.25 -12.44 14.92
N LEU A 162 -15.44 -11.69 14.14
CA LEU A 162 -14.24 -12.20 13.50
C LEU A 162 -13.26 -12.81 14.50
N ARG A 163 -13.08 -12.18 15.69
CA ARG A 163 -12.20 -12.72 16.75
C ARG A 163 -12.71 -14.01 17.35
N LYS A 164 -14.03 -14.20 17.40
CA LYS A 164 -14.68 -15.36 18.05
C LYS A 164 -14.96 -16.53 17.10
N LEU A 165 -14.97 -16.27 15.79
CA LEU A 165 -15.29 -17.27 14.78
C LEU A 165 -14.41 -18.52 14.97
N ASN A 166 -15.04 -19.67 15.07
CA ASN A 166 -14.39 -20.98 15.26
C ASN A 166 -13.25 -20.93 16.30
N ARG A 167 -13.58 -20.46 17.52
CA ARG A 167 -12.63 -20.30 18.64
C ARG A 167 -11.38 -19.49 18.26
N GLY A 168 -11.52 -18.58 17.30
CA GLY A 168 -10.46 -17.69 16.83
C GLY A 168 -9.45 -18.32 15.85
N ALA A 169 -9.76 -19.46 15.25
CA ALA A 169 -8.86 -20.11 14.31
C ALA A 169 -8.59 -19.22 13.08
N ALA A 170 -9.66 -18.75 12.42
CA ALA A 170 -9.56 -17.81 11.31
C ALA A 170 -8.85 -16.51 11.71
N TYR A 171 -9.16 -15.97 12.89
CA TYR A 171 -8.54 -14.73 13.36
C TYR A 171 -7.03 -14.88 13.57
N ARG A 172 -6.57 -15.96 14.20
CA ARG A 172 -5.13 -16.23 14.37
C ARG A 172 -4.40 -16.37 13.01
N TYR A 173 -5.07 -16.98 12.04
CA TYR A 173 -4.54 -17.05 10.68
C TYR A 173 -4.42 -15.65 10.05
N MET A 174 -5.48 -14.85 10.10
CA MET A 174 -5.50 -13.50 9.55
C MET A 174 -4.44 -12.57 10.17
N VAL A 175 -4.20 -12.67 11.47
CA VAL A 175 -3.16 -11.89 12.15
C VAL A 175 -1.77 -12.16 11.58
N ARG A 176 -1.49 -13.41 11.17
CA ARG A 176 -0.19 -13.82 10.66
C ARG A 176 -0.03 -13.56 9.16
N ASN A 177 -1.09 -13.78 8.38
CA ASN A 177 -0.98 -13.89 6.92
C ASN A 177 -1.70 -12.76 6.17
N VAL A 178 -2.77 -12.17 6.72
CA VAL A 178 -3.60 -11.19 6.02
C VAL A 178 -3.36 -9.76 6.55
N PHE A 179 -3.38 -9.57 7.86
CA PHE A 179 -3.24 -8.21 8.44
C PHE A 179 -1.90 -7.53 8.17
N PRO A 180 -0.75 -8.23 8.01
CA PRO A 180 0.48 -7.58 7.58
C PRO A 180 0.36 -6.84 6.25
N GLU A 181 -0.48 -7.32 5.32
CA GLU A 181 -0.74 -6.68 4.02
C GLU A 181 -1.49 -5.34 4.15
N LEU A 182 -2.25 -5.17 5.21
CA LEU A 182 -3.08 -3.98 5.46
C LEU A 182 -2.32 -2.87 6.21
N ARG A 183 -1.18 -3.18 6.82
CA ARG A 183 -0.37 -2.24 7.59
C ARG A 183 0.60 -1.50 6.68
N ARG A 184 0.08 -0.58 5.86
CA ARG A 184 0.88 0.04 4.80
C ARG A 184 0.59 1.51 4.60
N SER A 185 1.56 2.20 4.02
CA SER A 185 1.40 3.52 3.38
C SER A 185 1.68 3.39 1.89
N VAL A 186 0.78 3.88 1.08
CA VAL A 186 0.91 3.93 -0.38
C VAL A 186 1.34 5.33 -0.77
N ILE A 187 2.51 5.45 -1.36
CA ILE A 187 3.10 6.69 -1.85
C ILE A 187 2.91 6.71 -3.36
N THR A 188 2.12 7.65 -3.86
CA THR A 188 1.93 7.87 -5.29
C THR A 188 2.66 9.13 -5.70
N ILE A 189 3.61 9.00 -6.61
CA ILE A 189 4.44 10.06 -7.15
C ILE A 189 3.93 10.37 -8.54
N VAL A 190 3.58 11.63 -8.79
CA VAL A 190 3.19 12.13 -10.11
C VAL A 190 4.30 13.06 -10.57
N GLY A 191 4.86 12.75 -11.73
CA GLY A 191 5.94 13.52 -12.31
C GLY A 191 5.68 13.86 -13.77
N GLU A 192 6.42 14.81 -14.32
CA GLU A 192 6.47 15.04 -15.75
C GLU A 192 7.74 14.38 -16.30
N THR A 193 7.57 13.51 -17.29
CA THR A 193 8.70 13.03 -18.08
C THR A 193 9.15 14.16 -18.98
N GLY A 194 10.39 14.62 -18.82
CA GLY A 194 11.05 15.31 -19.95
C GLY A 194 11.01 14.36 -21.14
N ILE A 195 10.84 14.88 -22.36
CA ILE A 195 10.83 14.08 -23.59
C ILE A 195 12.05 13.15 -23.54
N ILE A 196 11.83 11.89 -23.17
CA ILE A 196 12.84 10.86 -23.26
C ILE A 196 12.65 10.26 -24.63
N ASP A 197 13.73 10.27 -25.43
CA ASP A 197 13.83 9.41 -26.59
C ASP A 197 13.44 7.98 -26.17
N ARG A 198 12.34 7.49 -26.73
CA ARG A 198 11.74 6.18 -26.41
C ARG A 198 12.66 4.99 -26.71
N GLU A 199 13.86 5.23 -27.26
CA GLU A 199 14.81 4.19 -27.63
C GLU A 199 15.65 3.64 -26.46
N ALA A 200 15.62 4.26 -25.26
CA ALA A 200 16.49 3.87 -24.14
C ALA A 200 15.78 3.10 -23.02
N PHE A 201 14.49 2.87 -23.08
CA PHE A 201 13.76 2.15 -22.04
C PHE A 201 13.17 0.84 -22.57
N GLU A 202 14.03 -0.17 -22.67
CA GLU A 202 13.56 -1.55 -22.71
C GLU A 202 12.91 -1.87 -21.35
N PRO A 203 11.61 -2.22 -21.30
CA PRO A 203 11.04 -2.76 -20.07
C PRO A 203 11.83 -4.04 -19.74
N VAL A 204 12.30 -4.19 -18.50
CA VAL A 204 12.89 -5.43 -18.00
C VAL A 204 11.78 -6.50 -17.97
N SER A 205 11.39 -6.96 -19.15
CA SER A 205 10.41 -8.04 -19.40
C SER A 205 11.09 -9.37 -19.68
N SER A 206 12.33 -9.58 -19.20
CA SER A 206 13.00 -10.86 -19.39
C SER A 206 13.93 -11.22 -18.23
N VAL A 207 13.38 -11.44 -17.06
CA VAL A 207 13.97 -12.39 -16.12
C VAL A 207 13.12 -13.68 -16.15
N SER A 208 12.88 -14.17 -17.36
CA SER A 208 12.46 -15.56 -17.59
C SER A 208 13.63 -16.29 -18.24
N GLY A 209 14.53 -16.84 -17.45
CA GLY A 209 15.59 -17.66 -18.01
C GLY A 209 16.82 -17.81 -17.13
N LEU A 210 16.67 -18.36 -15.92
CA LEU A 210 17.76 -19.02 -15.21
C LEU A 210 17.19 -19.98 -14.15
N PHE A 211 16.48 -21.01 -14.65
CA PHE A 211 16.37 -22.29 -13.96
C PHE A 211 16.43 -23.38 -15.02
N VAL A 212 17.62 -23.81 -15.41
CA VAL A 212 17.88 -25.14 -15.97
C VAL A 212 19.25 -25.59 -15.49
N SER A 213 19.22 -26.74 -14.86
CA SER A 213 20.22 -27.72 -14.44
C SER A 213 20.86 -27.53 -13.11
#